data_4054d71ce1d358ee94237ba73fa7a6a5
#
_entry.id   4054d71ce1d358ee94237ba73fa7a6a5
#
_cell.length_a   1.000
_cell.length_b   1.000
_cell.length_c   1.000
_cell.angle_alpha   90.00
_cell.angle_beta   90.00
_cell.angle_gamma   90.00
#
_symmetry.space_group_name_H-M   'P 1'
#
loop_
_entity.id
_entity.type
_entity.pdbx_description
1 polymer ?
#
loop_
_entity_poly.entity_id
_entity_poly.type
_entity_poly.pdbx_seq_one_letter_code
_entity_poly.pdbx_strand_id
1 'polypeptide(L)'
;MKMPWTYERLESLLPPNVDPGSTRSGLSGVLCGGLTGSLLWFVTKYSRDYQSLFTYSSALKKKVLIQGAMIRPFAAYEGCALWLLAFFAAITAVWAVLLYESFSRGSRSLYLMRRLPEGKKPLLGYVLRAPGRCLVYAALICAGLLGIYYIIWRFVTPEICLPL
;
A
#
# COMPACT_ATOMS: atom_id res chain seq x y z
N MET A 1 0.89 19.05 5.79
CA MET A 1 -0.30 18.16 5.69
C MET A 1 -0.22 17.15 6.83
N LYS A 2 -1.12 17.20 7.86
CA LYS A 2 -1.08 16.25 8.99
C LYS A 2 -1.55 14.87 8.51
N MET A 3 -0.80 13.81 8.81
CA MET A 3 -1.18 12.45 8.43
C MET A 3 -2.54 12.05 9.03
N PRO A 4 -3.35 11.21 8.34
CA PRO A 4 -4.71 10.88 8.77
C PRO A 4 -4.77 10.06 10.06
N TRP A 5 -3.67 9.41 10.42
CA TRP A 5 -3.49 8.62 11.64
C TRP A 5 -2.76 9.38 12.76
N THR A 6 -2.83 10.72 12.75
CA THR A 6 -2.39 11.50 13.91
C THR A 6 -3.29 11.19 15.10
N TYR A 7 -2.70 11.08 16.31
CA TYR A 7 -3.40 10.68 17.54
C TYR A 7 -4.72 11.45 17.74
N GLU A 8 -4.69 12.76 17.64
CA GLU A 8 -5.87 13.64 17.80
C GLU A 8 -7.02 13.32 16.82
N ARG A 9 -6.69 12.90 15.59
CA ARG A 9 -7.70 12.55 14.59
C ARG A 9 -8.25 11.16 14.75
N LEU A 10 -7.41 10.22 15.19
CA LEU A 10 -7.87 8.86 15.49
C LEU A 10 -8.76 8.86 16.72
N GLU A 11 -8.39 9.58 17.78
CA GLU A 11 -9.18 9.71 18.99
C GLU A 11 -10.61 10.21 18.72
N SER A 12 -10.78 11.18 17.79
CA SER A 12 -12.11 11.67 17.41
C SER A 12 -12.93 10.72 16.53
N LEU A 13 -12.32 9.70 15.95
CA LEU A 13 -12.95 8.77 14.99
C LEU A 13 -13.13 7.35 15.55
N LEU A 14 -12.41 7.01 16.63
CA LEU A 14 -12.46 5.69 17.22
C LEU A 14 -13.49 5.61 18.34
N PRO A 15 -14.10 4.43 18.58
CA PRO A 15 -14.94 4.21 19.74
C PRO A 15 -14.11 4.29 21.05
N PRO A 16 -14.72 4.67 22.16
CA PRO A 16 -14.02 4.90 23.45
C PRO A 16 -13.28 3.67 24.00
N ASN A 17 -13.59 2.48 23.48
CA ASN A 17 -12.96 1.21 23.89
C ASN A 17 -11.75 0.80 23.04
N VAL A 18 -11.37 1.61 22.04
CA VAL A 18 -10.24 1.31 21.14
C VAL A 18 -9.14 2.32 21.42
N ASP A 19 -7.96 1.81 21.82
CA ASP A 19 -6.80 2.67 22.05
C ASP A 19 -6.25 3.25 20.74
N PRO A 20 -6.24 4.59 20.59
CA PRO A 20 -5.73 5.24 19.38
C PRO A 20 -4.24 4.99 19.18
N GLY A 21 -3.45 4.80 20.25
CA GLY A 21 -2.01 4.56 20.18
C GLY A 21 -1.70 3.21 19.56
N SER A 22 -2.37 2.16 20.00
CA SER A 22 -2.24 0.81 19.45
C SER A 22 -2.67 0.75 17.98
N THR A 23 -3.80 1.37 17.65
CA THR A 23 -4.28 1.44 16.26
C THR A 23 -3.31 2.16 15.34
N ARG A 24 -2.73 3.27 15.78
CA ARG A 24 -1.73 4.02 15.03
C ARG A 24 -0.46 3.20 14.78
N SER A 25 0.06 2.55 15.82
CA SER A 25 1.28 1.73 15.70
C SER A 25 1.04 0.53 14.77
N GLY A 26 -0.12 -0.12 14.85
CA GLY A 26 -0.52 -1.20 13.97
C GLY A 26 -0.58 -0.76 12.50
N LEU A 27 -1.30 0.33 12.19
CA LEU A 27 -1.41 0.86 10.82
C LEU A 27 -0.06 1.31 10.25
N SER A 28 0.76 1.98 11.06
CA SER A 28 2.11 2.39 10.61
C SER A 28 3.02 1.19 10.39
N GLY A 29 2.97 0.16 11.24
CA GLY A 29 3.72 -1.08 11.08
C GLY A 29 3.35 -1.82 9.80
N VAL A 30 2.05 -1.95 9.50
CA VAL A 30 1.56 -2.57 8.26
C VAL A 30 2.02 -1.78 7.03
N LEU A 31 1.96 -0.45 7.06
CA LEU A 31 2.43 0.39 5.96
C LEU A 31 3.94 0.25 5.76
N CYS A 32 4.74 0.39 6.82
CA CYS A 32 6.19 0.25 6.72
C CYS A 32 6.59 -1.15 6.24
N GLY A 33 5.99 -2.20 6.80
CA GLY A 33 6.24 -3.58 6.38
C GLY A 33 5.86 -3.83 4.93
N GLY A 34 4.71 -3.32 4.51
CA GLY A 34 4.26 -3.41 3.12
C GLY A 34 5.16 -2.64 2.14
N LEU A 35 5.61 -1.44 2.51
CA LEU A 35 6.53 -0.63 1.72
C LEU A 35 7.88 -1.33 1.53
N THR A 36 8.47 -1.80 2.62
CA THR A 36 9.75 -2.52 2.57
C THR A 36 9.64 -3.83 1.77
N GLY A 37 8.55 -4.58 1.95
CA GLY A 37 8.27 -5.79 1.18
C GLY A 37 8.11 -5.53 -0.32
N SER A 38 7.34 -4.49 -0.70
CA SER A 38 7.15 -4.07 -2.08
C SER A 38 8.47 -3.66 -2.74
N LEU A 39 9.28 -2.84 -2.04
CA LEU A 39 10.61 -2.41 -2.52
C LEU A 39 11.56 -3.58 -2.71
N LEU A 40 11.66 -4.48 -1.74
CA LEU A 40 12.52 -5.65 -1.83
C LEU A 40 12.10 -6.56 -2.98
N TRP A 41 10.81 -6.76 -3.17
CA TRP A 41 10.30 -7.56 -4.29
C TRP A 41 10.63 -6.92 -5.63
N PHE A 42 10.39 -5.62 -5.78
CA PHE A 42 10.75 -4.88 -6.99
C PHE A 42 12.25 -4.97 -7.27
N VAL A 43 13.11 -4.65 -6.29
CA VAL A 43 14.56 -4.67 -6.44
C VAL A 43 15.05 -6.08 -6.82
N THR A 44 14.56 -7.11 -6.17
CA THR A 44 14.94 -8.50 -6.46
C THR A 44 14.55 -8.91 -7.87
N LYS A 45 13.31 -8.61 -8.27
CA LYS A 45 12.78 -8.96 -9.59
C LYS A 45 13.50 -8.18 -10.70
N TYR A 46 13.63 -6.87 -10.53
CA TYR A 46 14.32 -5.99 -11.45
C TYR A 46 15.80 -6.35 -11.58
N SER A 47 16.51 -6.57 -10.47
CA SER A 47 17.93 -6.95 -10.48
C SER A 47 18.15 -8.29 -11.21
N ARG A 48 17.26 -9.27 -11.05
CA ARG A 48 17.33 -10.53 -11.78
C ARG A 48 17.17 -10.33 -13.29
N ASP A 49 16.15 -9.55 -13.70
CA ASP A 49 15.90 -9.25 -15.10
C ASP A 49 17.02 -8.39 -15.70
N TYR A 50 17.56 -7.43 -14.92
CA TYR A 50 18.71 -6.62 -15.34
C TYR A 50 19.98 -7.46 -15.51
N GLN A 51 20.26 -8.37 -14.58
CA GLN A 51 21.43 -9.26 -14.68
C GLN A 51 21.34 -10.22 -15.87
N SER A 52 20.13 -10.62 -16.28
CA SER A 52 19.94 -11.47 -17.45
C SER A 52 20.26 -10.79 -18.79
N LEU A 53 20.38 -9.46 -18.82
CA LEU A 53 20.81 -8.72 -20.02
C LEU A 53 22.30 -8.87 -20.31
N PHE A 54 23.09 -9.32 -19.34
CA PHE A 54 24.55 -9.41 -19.47
C PHE A 54 25.02 -10.87 -19.46
N THR A 55 25.97 -11.18 -20.31
CA THR A 55 26.73 -12.45 -20.26
C THR A 55 28.20 -12.16 -19.99
N TYR A 56 28.87 -13.12 -19.36
CA TYR A 56 30.32 -13.01 -19.12
C TYR A 56 31.08 -13.50 -20.35
N SER A 57 31.77 -12.61 -21.05
CA SER A 57 32.68 -13.01 -22.13
C SER A 57 34.06 -13.37 -21.56
N SER A 58 34.45 -14.63 -21.72
CA SER A 58 35.78 -15.12 -21.32
C SER A 58 36.90 -14.48 -22.14
N ALA A 59 36.62 -14.12 -23.38
CA ALA A 59 37.61 -13.46 -24.27
C ALA A 59 37.91 -12.02 -23.80
N LEU A 60 36.92 -11.28 -23.39
CA LEU A 60 37.06 -9.89 -22.95
C LEU A 60 37.23 -9.75 -21.43
N LYS A 61 37.09 -10.82 -20.64
CA LYS A 61 37.07 -10.81 -19.17
C LYS A 61 36.15 -9.76 -18.56
N LYS A 62 35.06 -9.43 -19.26
CA LYS A 62 34.08 -8.40 -18.90
C LYS A 62 32.65 -8.92 -19.13
N LYS A 63 31.68 -8.33 -18.42
CA LYS A 63 30.27 -8.51 -18.68
C LYS A 63 29.91 -7.73 -19.95
N VAL A 64 29.36 -8.42 -20.93
CA VAL A 64 28.95 -7.85 -22.22
C VAL A 64 27.44 -7.96 -22.35
N LEU A 65 26.83 -6.93 -22.88
CA LEU A 65 25.40 -6.88 -23.15
C LEU A 65 25.07 -7.88 -24.26
N ILE A 66 24.05 -8.70 -24.07
CA ILE A 66 23.59 -9.66 -25.08
C ILE A 66 22.85 -8.88 -26.17
N GLN A 67 23.31 -9.00 -27.41
CA GLN A 67 22.64 -8.35 -28.55
C GLN A 67 21.21 -8.86 -28.69
N GLY A 68 20.23 -7.94 -28.71
CA GLY A 68 18.81 -8.28 -28.82
C GLY A 68 18.14 -8.68 -27.50
N ALA A 69 18.83 -8.65 -26.36
CA ALA A 69 18.20 -8.86 -25.06
C ALA A 69 17.31 -7.66 -24.71
N MET A 70 16.05 -7.95 -24.39
CA MET A 70 15.08 -6.94 -23.94
C MET A 70 14.69 -7.22 -22.50
N ILE A 71 14.59 -6.15 -21.69
CA ILE A 71 14.00 -6.24 -20.34
C ILE A 71 12.49 -6.42 -20.45
N ARG A 72 11.89 -6.99 -19.42
CA ARG A 72 10.43 -7.11 -19.39
C ARG A 72 9.75 -5.74 -19.40
N PRO A 73 8.55 -5.61 -19.99
CA PRO A 73 7.80 -4.37 -19.98
C PRO A 73 7.47 -3.95 -18.55
N PHE A 74 7.33 -2.65 -18.32
CA PHE A 74 7.07 -2.08 -16.98
C PHE A 74 5.85 -2.72 -16.29
N ALA A 75 4.81 -3.07 -17.06
CA ALA A 75 3.62 -3.75 -16.55
C ALA A 75 3.93 -5.03 -15.75
N ALA A 76 5.05 -5.71 -16.02
CA ALA A 76 5.46 -6.88 -15.26
C ALA A 76 5.88 -6.54 -13.81
N TYR A 77 6.24 -5.28 -13.52
CA TYR A 77 6.68 -4.81 -12.20
C TYR A 77 5.59 -4.10 -11.40
N GLU A 78 4.50 -3.68 -12.04
CA GLU A 78 3.36 -3.01 -11.38
C GLU A 78 2.78 -3.84 -10.24
N GLY A 79 2.74 -5.17 -10.40
CA GLY A 79 2.27 -6.09 -9.38
C GLY A 79 2.97 -5.94 -8.03
N CYS A 80 4.24 -5.48 -8.00
CA CYS A 80 4.96 -5.28 -6.75
C CYS A 80 4.35 -4.16 -5.89
N ALA A 81 3.86 -3.09 -6.51
CA ALA A 81 3.18 -2.00 -5.81
C ALA A 81 1.70 -2.32 -5.56
N LEU A 82 1.02 -2.96 -6.52
CA LEU A 82 -0.40 -3.33 -6.38
C LEU A 82 -0.64 -4.33 -5.24
N TRP A 83 0.31 -5.24 -4.98
CA TRP A 83 0.24 -6.14 -3.82
C TRP A 83 0.19 -5.39 -2.50
N LEU A 84 0.96 -4.30 -2.35
CA LEU A 84 0.90 -3.45 -1.17
C LEU A 84 -0.51 -2.90 -0.97
N LEU A 85 -1.12 -2.38 -2.04
CA LEU A 85 -2.47 -1.80 -1.98
C LEU A 85 -3.51 -2.86 -1.64
N ALA A 86 -3.46 -4.03 -2.28
CA ALA A 86 -4.39 -5.14 -2.02
C ALA A 86 -4.29 -5.64 -0.58
N PHE A 87 -3.07 -5.85 -0.07
CA PHE A 87 -2.82 -6.26 1.30
C PHE A 87 -3.33 -5.23 2.32
N PHE A 88 -3.04 -3.96 2.08
CA PHE A 88 -3.50 -2.88 2.95
C PHE A 88 -5.03 -2.74 2.90
N ALA A 89 -5.65 -2.91 1.74
CA ALA A 89 -7.10 -2.91 1.59
C ALA A 89 -7.76 -4.05 2.37
N ALA A 90 -7.18 -5.25 2.33
CA ALA A 90 -7.68 -6.39 3.10
C ALA A 90 -7.62 -6.12 4.61
N ILE A 91 -6.51 -5.59 5.13
CA ILE A 91 -6.36 -5.25 6.55
C ILE A 91 -7.32 -4.14 6.96
N THR A 92 -7.47 -3.09 6.14
CA THR A 92 -8.41 -2.01 6.44
C THR A 92 -9.87 -2.47 6.39
N ALA A 93 -10.21 -3.44 5.55
CA ALA A 93 -11.53 -4.06 5.53
C ALA A 93 -11.80 -4.84 6.83
N VAL A 94 -10.87 -5.68 7.27
CA VAL A 94 -10.97 -6.38 8.57
C VAL A 94 -11.11 -5.38 9.72
N TRP A 95 -10.29 -4.32 9.71
CA TRP A 95 -10.37 -3.27 10.72
C TRP A 95 -11.72 -2.56 10.72
N ALA A 96 -12.31 -2.28 9.55
CA ALA A 96 -13.64 -1.68 9.45
C ALA A 96 -14.74 -2.59 10.05
N VAL A 97 -14.63 -3.91 9.87
CA VAL A 97 -15.56 -4.88 10.47
C VAL A 97 -15.41 -4.87 12.00
N LEU A 98 -14.19 -4.91 12.53
CA LEU A 98 -13.92 -4.84 13.96
C LEU A 98 -14.44 -3.54 14.60
N LEU A 99 -14.25 -2.41 13.90
CA LEU A 99 -14.84 -1.14 14.35
C LEU A 99 -16.36 -1.20 14.37
N TYR A 100 -16.98 -1.74 13.32
CA TYR A 100 -18.43 -1.89 13.28
C TYR A 100 -18.96 -2.75 14.42
N GLU A 101 -18.31 -3.88 14.71
CA GLU A 101 -18.66 -4.73 15.85
C GLU A 101 -18.47 -4.01 17.20
N SER A 102 -17.37 -3.28 17.37
CA SER A 102 -17.11 -2.51 18.59
C SER A 102 -18.18 -1.44 18.83
N PHE A 103 -18.60 -0.74 17.78
CA PHE A 103 -19.73 0.20 17.86
C PHE A 103 -21.07 -0.51 18.13
N SER A 104 -21.27 -1.70 17.58
CA SER A 104 -22.54 -2.44 17.74
C SER A 104 -22.71 -3.08 19.13
N ARG A 105 -21.62 -3.50 19.77
CA ARG A 105 -21.63 -4.10 21.11
C ARG A 105 -21.70 -3.07 22.23
N GLY A 106 -21.33 -1.83 21.99
CA GLY A 106 -21.44 -0.72 22.94
C GLY A 106 -22.87 -0.16 23.07
N SER A 107 -23.77 -0.93 23.65
CA SER A 107 -25.23 -0.84 23.61
C SER A 107 -25.89 0.53 23.90
N ARG A 108 -25.29 1.40 24.68
CA ARG A 108 -25.89 2.73 25.01
C ARG A 108 -25.87 3.73 23.86
N SER A 109 -24.82 3.74 23.08
CA SER A 109 -24.65 4.66 21.94
C SER A 109 -25.58 4.29 20.77
N LEU A 110 -25.79 2.99 20.52
CA LEU A 110 -26.68 2.48 19.47
C LEU A 110 -28.15 2.74 19.75
N TYR A 111 -28.56 2.69 21.01
CA TYR A 111 -29.94 2.97 21.40
C TYR A 111 -30.30 4.44 21.18
N LEU A 112 -29.36 5.35 21.46
CA LEU A 112 -29.53 6.79 21.19
C LEU A 112 -29.50 7.08 19.69
N MET A 113 -28.60 6.45 18.93
CA MET A 113 -28.53 6.62 17.46
C MET A 113 -29.74 6.03 16.71
N ARG A 114 -30.35 4.96 17.23
CA ARG A 114 -31.58 4.39 16.63
C ARG A 114 -32.79 5.32 16.77
N ARG A 115 -32.78 6.25 17.72
CA ARG A 115 -33.84 7.26 17.90
C ARG A 115 -33.68 8.48 16.98
N LEU A 116 -32.53 8.63 16.31
CA LEU A 116 -32.37 9.67 15.29
C LEU A 116 -33.12 9.27 14.01
N PRO A 117 -33.83 10.20 13.38
CA PRO A 117 -34.70 9.91 12.21
C PRO A 117 -33.95 9.39 10.99
N GLU A 118 -32.63 9.49 10.92
CA GLU A 118 -31.81 9.07 9.79
C GLU A 118 -31.36 7.58 9.81
N GLY A 119 -31.62 6.83 10.86
CA GLY A 119 -31.42 5.37 10.92
C GLY A 119 -29.96 4.89 10.82
N LYS A 120 -29.75 3.70 10.21
CA LYS A 120 -28.45 2.99 10.16
C LYS A 120 -27.40 3.63 9.23
N LYS A 121 -27.81 4.47 8.29
CA LYS A 121 -26.91 5.10 7.28
C LYS A 121 -25.81 5.98 7.88
N PRO A 122 -26.06 6.83 8.88
CA PRO A 122 -25.01 7.67 9.45
C PRO A 122 -23.95 6.86 10.20
N LEU A 123 -24.31 5.74 10.85
CA LEU A 123 -23.36 4.88 11.55
C LEU A 123 -22.33 4.27 10.60
N LEU A 124 -22.78 3.69 9.48
CA LEU A 124 -21.89 3.10 8.49
C LEU A 124 -20.93 4.15 7.90
N GLY A 125 -21.46 5.34 7.56
CA GLY A 125 -20.63 6.46 7.07
C GLY A 125 -19.60 6.92 8.10
N TYR A 126 -19.93 6.88 9.39
CA TYR A 126 -19.00 7.24 10.46
C TYR A 126 -17.89 6.19 10.64
N VAL A 127 -18.25 4.90 10.68
CA VAL A 127 -17.31 3.77 10.83
C VAL A 127 -16.35 3.68 9.65
N LEU A 128 -16.83 3.91 8.41
CA LEU A 128 -16.01 3.83 7.19
C LEU A 128 -15.11 5.05 6.98
N ARG A 129 -15.32 6.14 7.72
CA ARG A 129 -14.58 7.39 7.50
C ARG A 129 -13.08 7.25 7.81
N ALA A 130 -12.71 6.54 8.87
CA ALA A 130 -11.30 6.31 9.22
C ALA A 130 -10.61 5.32 8.27
N PRO A 131 -11.14 4.08 8.05
CA PRO A 131 -10.56 3.15 7.08
C PRO A 131 -10.49 3.71 5.66
N GLY A 132 -11.53 4.41 5.21
CA GLY A 132 -11.57 5.01 3.88
C GLY A 132 -10.47 6.06 3.66
N ARG A 133 -10.22 6.91 4.64
CA ARG A 133 -9.09 7.86 4.57
C ARG A 133 -7.76 7.16 4.53
N CYS A 134 -7.56 6.13 5.35
CA CYS A 134 -6.33 5.34 5.34
C CYS A 134 -6.10 4.69 3.97
N LEU A 135 -7.15 4.17 3.35
CA LEU A 135 -7.09 3.56 2.01
C LEU A 135 -6.68 4.59 0.93
N VAL A 136 -7.26 5.79 0.96
CA VAL A 136 -6.88 6.86 0.02
C VAL A 136 -5.40 7.21 0.15
N TYR A 137 -4.88 7.32 1.37
CA TYR A 137 -3.44 7.58 1.57
C TYR A 137 -2.56 6.43 1.11
N ALA A 138 -2.98 5.18 1.35
CA ALA A 138 -2.27 4.02 0.84
C ALA A 138 -2.24 4.00 -0.70
N ALA A 139 -3.33 4.38 -1.36
CA ALA A 139 -3.40 4.51 -2.81
C ALA A 139 -2.45 5.60 -3.34
N LEU A 140 -2.37 6.76 -2.66
CA LEU A 140 -1.43 7.83 -3.03
C LEU A 140 0.03 7.38 -2.87
N ILE A 141 0.35 6.67 -1.80
CA ILE A 141 1.68 6.09 -1.57
C ILE A 141 2.01 5.06 -2.66
N CYS A 142 1.06 4.18 -3.00
CA CYS A 142 1.21 3.20 -4.07
C CYS A 142 1.47 3.87 -5.42
N ALA A 143 0.74 4.93 -5.76
CA ALA A 143 0.97 5.71 -6.97
C ALA A 143 2.37 6.35 -6.99
N GLY A 144 2.83 6.89 -5.86
CA GLY A 144 4.19 7.40 -5.71
C GLY A 144 5.26 6.34 -5.92
N LEU A 145 5.06 5.12 -5.36
CA LEU A 145 5.96 3.98 -5.57
C LEU A 145 6.02 3.56 -7.04
N LEU A 146 4.87 3.47 -7.71
CA LEU A 146 4.83 3.16 -9.15
C LEU A 146 5.62 4.18 -9.96
N GLY A 147 5.51 5.47 -9.63
CA GLY A 147 6.32 6.52 -10.25
C GLY A 147 7.83 6.30 -10.04
N ILE A 148 8.25 5.97 -8.80
CA ILE A 148 9.66 5.67 -8.50
C ILE A 148 10.13 4.44 -9.27
N TYR A 149 9.34 3.36 -9.30
CA TYR A 149 9.69 2.13 -10.03
C TYR A 149 9.80 2.39 -11.53
N TYR A 150 8.90 3.22 -12.09
CA TYR A 150 8.97 3.63 -13.50
C TYR A 150 10.24 4.43 -13.80
N ILE A 151 10.61 5.37 -12.93
CA ILE A 151 11.84 6.16 -13.07
C ILE A 151 13.06 5.23 -13.07
N ILE A 152 13.15 4.32 -12.10
CA ILE A 152 14.25 3.36 -12.01
C ILE A 152 14.30 2.50 -13.29
N TRP A 153 13.16 1.93 -13.70
CA TRP A 153 13.07 1.09 -14.89
C TRP A 153 13.48 1.85 -16.15
N ARG A 154 13.07 3.11 -16.32
CA ARG A 154 13.31 3.92 -17.51
C ARG A 154 14.75 4.43 -17.59
N PHE A 155 15.33 4.88 -16.47
CA PHE A 155 16.64 5.54 -16.46
C PHE A 155 17.82 4.60 -16.17
N VAL A 156 17.61 3.50 -15.45
CA VAL A 156 18.68 2.54 -15.14
C VAL A 156 18.84 1.51 -16.26
N THR A 157 17.77 1.20 -17.01
CA THR A 157 17.87 0.26 -18.13
C THR A 157 18.48 0.94 -19.35
N PRO A 158 19.47 0.31 -20.04
CA PRO A 158 20.00 0.82 -21.29
C PRO A 158 18.89 0.97 -22.35
N GLU A 159 18.88 2.08 -23.08
CA GLU A 159 17.82 2.38 -24.07
C GLU A 159 17.62 1.29 -25.13
N ILE A 160 18.72 0.63 -25.51
CA ILE A 160 18.72 -0.47 -26.50
C ILE A 160 17.96 -1.70 -26.01
N CYS A 161 17.79 -1.86 -24.68
CA CYS A 161 17.12 -3.03 -24.04
C CYS A 161 15.68 -2.71 -23.64
N LEU A 162 15.19 -1.50 -23.86
CA LEU A 162 13.82 -1.15 -23.55
C LEU A 162 12.87 -1.71 -24.62
N PRO A 163 11.77 -2.37 -24.24
CA PRO A 163 10.74 -2.75 -25.20
C PRO A 163 10.08 -1.48 -25.76
N LEU A 164 9.96 -1.42 -27.08
CA LEU A 164 9.24 -0.36 -27.81
C LEU A 164 7.74 -0.42 -27.51
#